data_3ef35ed64526e794d2958423a29e07b7
#
_entry.id   3ef35ed64526e794d2958423a29e07b7
#
_cell.length_a   1.000
_cell.length_b   1.000
_cell.length_c   1.000
_cell.angle_alpha   90.00
_cell.angle_beta   90.00
_cell.angle_gamma   90.00
#
_symmetry.space_group_name_H-M   'P 1'
#
loop_
_entity.id
_entity.type
_entity.pdbx_description
1 polymer ?
#
loop_
_entity_poly.entity_id
_entity_poly.type
_entity_poly.pdbx_seq_one_letter_code
_entity_poly.pdbx_strand_id
1 'polypeptide(L)'
;MDLDPMLISGKYWKIKLNRYETKARIGAYQHERLLPQRLRLNVSVYVEKGSAPVNELSEVFNYDRIIEAIEVVVQEGHIDLQETLLERTAERLLACPEVAAVQIGSEKPDAYS
;
A
#
# COMPACT_ATOMS: atom_id res chain seq x y z
N MET A 1 23.83 0.01 5.30
CA MET A 1 22.67 0.77 4.77
C MET A 1 22.27 0.20 3.42
N ASP A 2 21.05 -0.24 3.34
CA ASP A 2 20.56 -0.80 2.08
C ASP A 2 20.12 0.34 1.17
N LEU A 3 20.77 0.46 0.02
CA LEU A 3 20.41 1.45 -0.97
C LEU A 3 19.44 0.81 -1.96
N ASP A 4 18.33 1.47 -2.19
CA ASP A 4 17.33 1.01 -3.13
C ASP A 4 17.86 1.19 -4.57
N PRO A 5 18.07 0.08 -5.33
CA PRO A 5 18.62 0.18 -6.68
C PRO A 5 17.75 1.04 -7.61
N MET A 6 16.44 1.07 -7.38
CA MET A 6 15.54 1.86 -8.23
C MET A 6 15.75 3.35 -8.00
N LEU A 7 16.04 3.76 -6.77
CA LEU A 7 16.36 5.15 -6.47
C LEU A 7 17.75 5.54 -7.01
N ILE A 8 18.72 4.64 -6.88
CA ILE A 8 20.09 4.87 -7.37
C ILE A 8 20.10 5.09 -8.87
N SER A 9 19.29 4.36 -9.61
CA SER A 9 19.24 4.47 -11.07
C SER A 9 18.77 5.84 -11.57
N GLY A 10 18.09 6.60 -10.73
CA GLY A 10 17.53 7.90 -11.11
C GLY A 10 16.33 7.82 -12.05
N LYS A 11 15.82 6.62 -12.30
CA LYS A 11 14.72 6.41 -13.25
C LYS A 11 13.34 6.44 -12.59
N TYR A 12 13.28 6.43 -11.26
CA TYR A 12 12.03 6.27 -10.54
C TYR A 12 11.89 7.30 -9.43
N TRP A 13 10.64 7.67 -9.16
CA TRP A 13 10.27 8.37 -7.94
C TRP A 13 9.76 7.35 -6.95
N LYS A 14 10.11 7.51 -5.67
CA LYS A 14 9.56 6.68 -4.61
C LYS A 14 8.56 7.50 -3.82
N ILE A 15 7.33 7.02 -3.81
CA ILE A 15 6.24 7.65 -3.06
C ILE A 15 5.95 6.75 -1.86
N LYS A 16 6.09 7.29 -0.66
CA LYS A 16 5.91 6.52 0.58
C LYS A 16 4.70 7.01 1.35
N LEU A 17 3.87 6.06 1.74
CA LEU A 17 2.81 6.26 2.71
C LEU A 17 3.21 5.49 3.97
N ASN A 18 3.56 6.22 5.04
CA ASN A 18 4.04 5.59 6.27
C ASN A 18 2.97 5.57 7.34
N ARG A 19 2.80 4.38 7.95
CA ARG A 19 1.97 4.20 9.15
C ARG A 19 0.52 4.66 8.94
N TYR A 20 -0.01 4.33 7.78
CA TYR A 20 -1.42 4.60 7.51
C TYR A 20 -2.29 3.63 8.32
N GLU A 21 -3.17 4.17 9.15
CA GLU A 21 -4.09 3.35 9.91
C GLU A 21 -5.47 3.29 9.28
N THR A 22 -6.02 2.09 9.23
CA THR A 22 -7.39 1.86 8.82
C THR A 22 -7.97 0.76 9.71
N LYS A 23 -9.28 0.59 9.66
CA LYS A 23 -9.94 -0.53 10.32
C LYS A 23 -10.38 -1.52 9.27
N ALA A 24 -9.96 -2.77 9.44
CA ALA A 24 -10.23 -3.83 8.47
C ALA A 24 -10.77 -5.06 9.19
N ARG A 25 -11.68 -5.75 8.52
CA ARG A 25 -12.18 -7.03 9.00
C ARG A 25 -11.22 -8.11 8.53
N ILE A 26 -10.23 -8.40 9.35
CA ILE A 26 -9.11 -9.24 8.98
C ILE A 26 -8.77 -10.21 10.10
N GLY A 27 -8.47 -11.46 9.75
CA GLY A 27 -8.05 -12.49 10.68
C GLY A 27 -8.76 -13.82 10.44
N ALA A 28 -8.01 -14.91 10.68
CA ALA A 28 -8.51 -16.27 10.48
C ALA A 28 -9.26 -16.80 11.69
N TYR A 29 -8.97 -16.26 12.88
CA TYR A 29 -9.60 -16.75 14.12
C TYR A 29 -11.04 -16.26 14.24
N GLN A 30 -11.88 -17.06 14.91
CA GLN A 30 -13.30 -16.77 15.02
C GLN A 30 -13.56 -15.40 15.65
N HIS A 31 -12.84 -15.05 16.71
CA HIS A 31 -13.04 -13.75 17.38
C HIS A 31 -12.64 -12.57 16.49
N GLU A 32 -11.75 -12.78 15.54
CA GLU A 32 -11.33 -11.74 14.59
C GLU A 32 -12.37 -11.45 13.53
N ARG A 33 -13.32 -12.38 13.32
CA ARG A 33 -14.38 -12.23 12.33
C ARG A 33 -15.52 -11.32 12.81
N LEU A 34 -15.57 -11.04 14.09
CA LEU A 34 -16.69 -10.32 14.69
C LEU A 34 -16.60 -8.81 14.54
N LEU A 35 -15.40 -8.25 14.63
CA LEU A 35 -15.20 -6.80 14.65
C LEU A 35 -14.02 -6.39 13.78
N PRO A 36 -14.08 -5.20 13.17
CA PRO A 36 -12.92 -4.65 12.51
C PRO A 36 -11.77 -4.41 13.49
N GLN A 37 -10.56 -4.57 13.01
CA GLN A 37 -9.34 -4.33 13.77
C GLN A 37 -8.58 -3.16 13.19
N ARG A 38 -7.80 -2.47 14.03
CA ARG A 38 -6.84 -1.51 13.51
C ARG A 38 -5.77 -2.24 12.70
N LEU A 39 -5.47 -1.69 11.55
CA LEU A 39 -4.41 -2.19 10.70
C LEU A 39 -3.55 -1.00 10.29
N ARG A 40 -2.24 -1.15 10.42
CA ARG A 40 -1.29 -0.12 10.05
C ARG A 40 -0.48 -0.59 8.87
N LEU A 41 -0.44 0.22 7.82
CA LEU A 41 0.24 -0.12 6.58
C LEU A 41 1.35 0.85 6.26
N ASN A 42 2.42 0.30 5.69
CA ASN A 42 3.51 1.07 5.10
C ASN A 42 3.59 0.67 3.65
N VAL A 43 3.49 1.64 2.76
CA VAL A 43 3.46 1.39 1.32
C VAL A 43 4.49 2.29 0.64
N SER A 44 5.32 1.69 -0.21
CA SER A 44 6.22 2.42 -1.10
C SER A 44 5.87 2.07 -2.52
N VAL A 45 5.67 3.08 -3.35
CA VAL A 45 5.35 2.91 -4.75
C VAL A 45 6.44 3.56 -5.58
N TYR A 46 6.97 2.81 -6.53
CA TYR A 46 8.02 3.28 -7.44
C TYR A 46 7.38 3.62 -8.77
N VAL A 47 7.43 4.90 -9.12
CA VAL A 47 6.79 5.44 -10.32
C VAL A 47 7.86 5.88 -11.31
N GLU A 48 7.72 5.50 -12.56
CA GLU A 48 8.68 5.86 -13.58
C GLU A 48 8.73 7.38 -13.79
N LYS A 49 9.96 7.93 -13.81
CA LYS A 49 10.18 9.32 -14.20
C LYS A 49 10.06 9.40 -15.70
N GLY A 50 9.00 9.99 -16.18
CA GLY A 50 8.90 10.28 -17.59
C GLY A 50 9.65 11.54 -17.95
N SER A 51 9.38 12.09 -19.13
CA SER A 51 9.89 13.38 -19.53
C SER A 51 9.07 14.54 -18.98
N ALA A 52 7.97 14.25 -18.28
CA ALA A 52 7.10 15.27 -17.72
C ALA A 52 7.75 16.00 -16.54
N PRO A 53 7.47 17.29 -16.34
CA PRO A 53 7.93 18.01 -15.15
C PRO A 53 7.43 17.37 -13.85
N VAL A 54 8.19 17.55 -12.76
CA VAL A 54 7.89 16.95 -11.45
C VAL A 54 6.47 17.29 -10.97
N ASN A 55 6.05 18.51 -11.15
CA ASN A 55 4.71 18.95 -10.73
C ASN A 55 3.58 18.24 -11.48
N GLU A 56 3.82 17.85 -12.72
CA GLU A 56 2.83 17.09 -13.49
C GLU A 56 2.80 15.62 -13.06
N LEU A 57 3.94 15.05 -12.69
CA LEU A 57 4.02 13.68 -12.18
C LEU A 57 3.23 13.52 -10.89
N SER A 58 3.26 14.51 -10.01
CA SER A 58 2.53 14.45 -8.76
C SER A 58 1.01 14.48 -8.96
N GLU A 59 0.54 14.98 -10.08
CA GLU A 59 -0.86 14.94 -10.45
C GLU A 59 -1.27 13.58 -11.01
N VAL A 60 -0.34 12.87 -11.63
CA VAL A 60 -0.58 11.55 -12.21
C VAL A 60 -0.68 10.48 -11.13
N PHE A 61 0.20 10.54 -10.13
CA PHE A 61 0.20 9.57 -9.05
C PHE A 61 0.57 10.25 -7.73
N ASN A 62 -0.30 10.09 -6.72
CA ASN A 62 -0.13 10.70 -5.41
C ASN A 62 -0.59 9.77 -4.29
N TYR A 63 -0.46 10.24 -3.04
CA TYR A 63 -0.85 9.47 -1.85
C TYR A 63 -2.31 9.04 -1.85
N ASP A 64 -3.19 9.87 -2.41
CA ASP A 64 -4.61 9.55 -2.42
C ASP A 64 -4.90 8.29 -3.20
N ARG A 65 -4.14 8.02 -4.24
CA ARG A 65 -4.30 6.79 -5.04
C ARG A 65 -3.86 5.56 -4.25
N ILE A 66 -2.84 5.71 -3.40
CA ILE A 66 -2.41 4.62 -2.52
C ILE A 66 -3.50 4.33 -1.50
N ILE A 67 -4.02 5.37 -0.86
CA ILE A 67 -5.09 5.24 0.14
C ILE A 67 -6.33 4.61 -0.49
N GLU A 68 -6.71 5.06 -1.68
CA GLU A 68 -7.85 4.50 -2.40
C GLU A 68 -7.66 3.00 -2.66
N ALA A 69 -6.47 2.58 -3.08
CA ALA A 69 -6.20 1.17 -3.32
C ALA A 69 -6.37 0.34 -2.05
N ILE A 70 -5.89 0.84 -0.91
CA ILE A 70 -6.05 0.18 0.38
C ILE A 70 -7.53 0.09 0.75
N GLU A 71 -8.24 1.23 0.70
CA GLU A 71 -9.62 1.30 1.18
C GLU A 71 -10.59 0.50 0.31
N VAL A 72 -10.36 0.43 -0.98
CA VAL A 72 -11.18 -0.41 -1.87
C VAL A 72 -11.09 -1.88 -1.42
N VAL A 73 -9.89 -2.36 -1.14
CA VAL A 73 -9.69 -3.74 -0.69
C VAL A 73 -10.30 -3.97 0.68
N VAL A 74 -10.11 -3.02 1.61
CA VAL A 74 -10.67 -3.11 2.96
C VAL A 74 -12.19 -3.19 2.93
N GLN A 75 -12.81 -2.45 2.03
CA GLN A 75 -14.27 -2.40 1.93
C GLN A 75 -14.89 -3.60 1.21
N GLU A 76 -14.09 -4.46 0.62
CA GLU A 76 -14.59 -5.67 -0.04
C GLU A 76 -15.14 -6.71 0.96
N GLY A 77 -14.83 -6.57 2.23
CA GLY A 77 -15.34 -7.43 3.29
C GLY A 77 -14.25 -8.10 4.11
N HIS A 78 -14.61 -9.18 4.78
CA HIS A 78 -13.67 -9.90 5.64
C HIS A 78 -12.58 -10.60 4.84
N ILE A 79 -11.35 -10.51 5.33
CA ILE A 79 -10.18 -11.16 4.73
C ILE A 79 -9.49 -11.97 5.84
N ASP A 80 -9.29 -13.26 5.61
CA ASP A 80 -8.70 -14.14 6.61
C ASP A 80 -7.23 -13.81 6.92
N LEU A 81 -6.45 -13.44 5.91
CA LEU A 81 -5.01 -13.25 6.06
C LEU A 81 -4.57 -11.84 5.66
N GLN A 82 -3.65 -11.26 6.44
CA GLN A 82 -3.06 -9.96 6.09
C GLN A 82 -2.39 -10.02 4.72
N GLU A 83 -1.70 -11.13 4.41
CA GLU A 83 -1.01 -11.32 3.15
C GLU A 83 -1.94 -11.15 1.95
N THR A 84 -3.18 -11.61 2.08
CA THR A 84 -4.17 -11.46 1.01
C THR A 84 -4.53 -9.99 0.78
N LEU A 85 -4.67 -9.23 1.86
CA LEU A 85 -4.93 -7.79 1.75
C LEU A 85 -3.76 -7.08 1.07
N LEU A 86 -2.53 -7.43 1.46
CA LEU A 86 -1.33 -6.83 0.86
C LEU A 86 -1.23 -7.15 -0.62
N GLU A 87 -1.48 -8.41 -1.01
CA GLU A 87 -1.44 -8.81 -2.42
C GLU A 87 -2.47 -8.07 -3.25
N ARG A 88 -3.71 -7.99 -2.78
CA ARG A 88 -4.78 -7.31 -3.50
C ARG A 88 -4.50 -5.82 -3.66
N THR A 89 -3.98 -5.20 -2.60
CA THR A 89 -3.61 -3.79 -2.65
C THR A 89 -2.48 -3.56 -3.66
N ALA A 90 -1.45 -4.40 -3.61
CA ALA A 90 -0.33 -4.31 -4.54
C ALA A 90 -0.78 -4.50 -5.99
N GLU A 91 -1.66 -5.46 -6.24
CA GLU A 91 -2.20 -5.70 -7.58
C GLU A 91 -2.93 -4.46 -8.13
N ARG A 92 -3.71 -3.80 -7.29
CA ARG A 92 -4.41 -2.59 -7.72
C ARG A 92 -3.44 -1.47 -8.07
N LEU A 93 -2.38 -1.31 -7.28
CA LEU A 93 -1.36 -0.30 -7.54
C LEU A 93 -0.55 -0.64 -8.81
N LEU A 94 -0.19 -1.90 -8.97
CA LEU A 94 0.56 -2.36 -10.15
C LEU A 94 -0.25 -2.30 -11.44
N ALA A 95 -1.57 -2.22 -11.34
CA ALA A 95 -2.42 -2.03 -12.51
C ALA A 95 -2.28 -0.63 -13.11
N CYS A 96 -1.71 0.33 -12.38
CA CYS A 96 -1.42 1.65 -12.90
C CYS A 96 -0.18 1.57 -13.80
N PRO A 97 -0.25 2.00 -15.06
CA PRO A 97 0.87 1.82 -16.01
C PRO A 97 2.17 2.48 -15.56
N GLU A 98 2.09 3.60 -14.83
CA GLU A 98 3.25 4.33 -14.35
C GLU A 98 3.94 3.68 -13.17
N VAL A 99 3.31 2.70 -12.51
CA VAL A 99 3.87 2.03 -11.34
C VAL A 99 4.76 0.88 -11.78
N ALA A 100 6.03 0.95 -11.39
CA ALA A 100 7.02 -0.07 -11.72
C ALA A 100 7.15 -1.15 -10.64
N ALA A 101 6.96 -0.77 -9.38
CA ALA A 101 7.08 -1.71 -8.26
C ALA A 101 6.35 -1.18 -7.04
N VAL A 102 5.98 -2.09 -6.16
CA VAL A 102 5.31 -1.78 -4.89
C VAL A 102 5.99 -2.56 -3.78
N GLN A 103 6.25 -1.89 -2.67
CA GLN A 103 6.71 -2.53 -1.45
C GLN A 103 5.67 -2.22 -0.38
N ILE A 104 5.12 -3.25 0.26
CA ILE A 104 4.01 -3.07 1.19
C ILE A 104 4.16 -3.98 2.39
N GLY A 105 3.88 -3.44 3.56
CA GLY A 105 3.85 -4.21 4.79
C GLY A 105 2.72 -3.74 5.69
N SER A 106 2.35 -4.58 6.64
CA SER A 106 1.28 -4.27 7.57
C SER A 106 1.57 -4.82 8.96
N GLU A 107 0.92 -4.24 9.96
CA GLU A 107 0.92 -4.76 11.32
C GLU A 107 -0.45 -4.53 11.95
N LYS A 108 -0.80 -5.43 12.87
CA LYS A 108 -1.99 -5.29 13.72
C LYS A 108 -1.50 -4.75 15.06
N PRO A 109 -1.60 -3.44 15.33
CA PRO A 109 -1.03 -2.87 16.55
C PRO A 109 -1.64 -3.41 17.83
N ASP A 110 -2.85 -3.95 17.76
CA ASP A 110 -3.56 -4.46 18.94
C ASP A 110 -3.43 -5.98 19.14
N ALA A 111 -2.71 -6.68 18.26
CA ALA A 111 -2.68 -8.15 18.30
C ALA A 111 -2.01 -8.71 19.54
N TYR A 112 -1.11 -7.96 20.18
CA TYR A 112 -0.35 -8.39 21.33
C TYR A 112 -0.53 -7.47 22.54
N SER A 113 -1.60 -6.71 22.54
CA SER A 113 -1.89 -5.81 23.66
C SER A 113 -2.55 -6.51 24.82
#